data_44d249c4a6162c6a01523c90327932ee
#
_entry.id   44d249c4a6162c6a01523c90327932ee
#
_cell.length_a   1.000
_cell.length_b   1.000
_cell.length_c   1.000
_cell.angle_alpha   90.00
_cell.angle_beta   90.00
_cell.angle_gamma   90.00
#
_symmetry.space_group_name_H-M   'P 1'
#
loop_
_entity.id
_entity.type
_entity.pdbx_description
1 polymer ?
#
loop_
_entity_poly.entity_id
_entity_poly.type
_entity_poly.pdbx_seq_one_letter_code
_entity_poly.pdbx_strand_id
1 'polypeptide(L)'
;IITTSGGGALMSDDEKLILHAKKLSTQSREKVIHYEHKEIGYNYRLSNILAGIGRAQLLVLDERVKRKREIFDKYIEELSDIDNIQFLTEGKNIISNRWLTTLKFKSNQKLGCKK
;
A
#
# COMPACT_ATOMS: atom_id res chain seq x y z
N ILE A 1 2.80 2.98 -4.22
CA ILE A 1 3.52 3.10 -5.51
C ILE A 1 2.67 2.57 -6.66
N ILE A 2 2.03 1.44 -6.47
CA ILE A 2 1.04 0.91 -7.41
C ILE A 2 -0.34 0.86 -6.75
N THR A 3 -1.39 0.88 -7.54
CA THR A 3 -2.77 0.81 -7.06
C THR A 3 -3.69 0.16 -8.08
N THR A 4 -4.74 -0.48 -7.62
CA THR A 4 -5.79 -1.07 -8.44
C THR A 4 -7.15 -0.43 -8.17
N SER A 5 -7.20 0.71 -7.47
CA SER A 5 -8.43 1.37 -6.98
C SER A 5 -9.20 0.57 -5.90
N GLY A 6 -9.08 -0.73 -5.88
CA GLY A 6 -9.66 -1.61 -4.87
C GLY A 6 -8.99 -2.98 -4.90
N GLY A 7 -9.27 -3.78 -3.88
CA GLY A 7 -8.66 -5.10 -3.69
C GLY A 7 -7.66 -5.14 -2.56
N GLY A 8 -7.25 -6.32 -2.22
CA GLY A 8 -6.29 -6.61 -1.16
C GLY A 8 -5.88 -8.08 -1.20
N ALA A 9 -5.00 -8.47 -0.30
CA ALA A 9 -4.58 -9.84 -0.12
C ALA A 9 -4.58 -10.21 1.36
N LEU A 10 -5.06 -11.39 1.67
CA LEU A 10 -4.94 -12.02 2.97
C LEU A 10 -4.09 -13.27 2.81
N MET A 11 -3.05 -13.38 3.63
CA MET A 11 -2.14 -14.54 3.63
C MET A 11 -2.02 -15.08 5.05
N SER A 12 -2.09 -16.40 5.19
CA SER A 12 -1.93 -17.10 6.46
C SER A 12 -1.61 -18.58 6.21
N ASP A 13 -0.92 -19.20 7.14
CA ASP A 13 -0.73 -20.66 7.18
C ASP A 13 -1.97 -21.38 7.76
N ASP A 14 -2.92 -20.65 8.32
CA ASP A 14 -4.22 -21.20 8.77
C ASP A 14 -5.18 -21.31 7.59
N GLU A 15 -5.28 -22.53 7.05
CA GLU A 15 -6.17 -22.83 5.93
C GLU A 15 -7.65 -22.54 6.24
N LYS A 16 -8.09 -22.78 7.49
CA LYS A 16 -9.48 -22.53 7.89
C LYS A 16 -9.81 -21.03 7.83
N LEU A 17 -8.88 -20.19 8.31
CA LEU A 17 -9.00 -18.75 8.23
C LEU A 17 -9.11 -18.29 6.78
N ILE A 18 -8.25 -18.77 5.90
CA ILE A 18 -8.25 -18.40 4.48
C ILE A 18 -9.52 -18.85 3.78
N LEU A 19 -9.99 -20.08 4.03
CA LEU A 19 -11.24 -20.57 3.43
C LEU A 19 -12.46 -19.78 3.92
N HIS A 20 -12.51 -19.44 5.20
CA HIS A 20 -13.57 -18.62 5.76
C HIS A 20 -13.57 -17.20 5.19
N ALA A 21 -12.41 -16.55 5.16
CA ALA A 21 -12.27 -15.22 4.55
C ALA A 21 -12.67 -15.21 3.06
N LYS A 22 -12.29 -16.24 2.31
CA LYS A 22 -12.72 -16.42 0.92
C LYS A 22 -14.25 -16.56 0.80
N LYS A 23 -14.88 -17.32 1.69
CA LYS A 23 -16.34 -17.45 1.76
C LYS A 23 -16.99 -16.09 2.02
N LEU A 24 -16.54 -15.37 3.05
CA LEU A 24 -17.03 -14.04 3.38
C LEU A 24 -16.90 -13.05 2.22
N SER A 25 -15.76 -13.06 1.52
CA SER A 25 -15.49 -12.16 0.39
C SER A 25 -16.35 -12.46 -0.86
N THR A 26 -17.02 -13.61 -0.88
CA THR A 26 -17.92 -14.07 -1.97
C THR A 26 -19.38 -14.13 -1.53
N GLN A 27 -19.79 -13.18 -0.68
CA GLN A 27 -21.16 -13.04 -0.19
C GLN A 27 -21.61 -14.16 0.75
N SER A 28 -20.71 -14.96 1.31
CA SER A 28 -21.02 -16.11 2.21
C SER A 28 -22.02 -17.10 1.63
N ARG A 29 -22.04 -17.26 0.30
CA ARG A 29 -22.94 -18.21 -0.36
C ARG A 29 -22.54 -19.64 -0.02
N GLU A 30 -23.52 -20.43 0.41
CA GLU A 30 -23.34 -21.86 0.65
C GLU A 30 -23.20 -22.65 -0.67
N LYS A 31 -22.48 -23.78 -0.61
CA LYS A 31 -22.27 -24.66 -1.77
C LYS A 31 -23.45 -25.63 -1.94
N VAL A 32 -24.63 -25.08 -2.15
CA VAL A 32 -25.88 -25.83 -2.40
C VAL A 32 -26.56 -25.39 -3.69
N ILE A 33 -27.53 -26.13 -4.21
CA ILE A 33 -28.16 -25.85 -5.50
C ILE A 33 -28.93 -24.54 -5.49
N HIS A 34 -29.59 -24.22 -4.38
CA HIS A 34 -30.35 -22.98 -4.19
C HIS A 34 -29.49 -21.87 -3.53
N TYR A 35 -29.97 -20.64 -3.50
CA TYR A 35 -29.33 -19.56 -2.78
C TYR A 35 -29.57 -19.70 -1.28
N GLU A 36 -28.50 -19.95 -0.53
CA GLU A 36 -28.52 -20.04 0.93
C GLU A 36 -27.34 -19.30 1.52
N HIS A 37 -27.56 -18.53 2.59
CA HIS A 37 -26.56 -17.78 3.33
C HIS A 37 -26.79 -18.02 4.82
N LYS A 38 -25.78 -18.57 5.53
CA LYS A 38 -25.83 -18.83 6.97
C LYS A 38 -25.17 -17.73 7.80
N GLU A 39 -24.45 -16.86 7.15
CA GLU A 39 -23.77 -15.72 7.75
C GLU A 39 -23.74 -14.55 6.76
N ILE A 40 -23.48 -13.33 7.27
CA ILE A 40 -23.36 -12.13 6.44
C ILE A 40 -22.02 -12.19 5.70
N GLY A 41 -22.07 -11.98 4.39
CA GLY A 41 -20.89 -11.91 3.53
C GLY A 41 -20.86 -10.62 2.72
N TYR A 42 -19.77 -10.43 1.97
CA TYR A 42 -19.47 -9.19 1.26
C TYR A 42 -19.03 -9.46 -0.18
N ASN A 43 -19.20 -8.49 -1.05
CA ASN A 43 -18.62 -8.54 -2.39
C ASN A 43 -17.23 -7.89 -2.37
N TYR A 44 -16.24 -8.61 -1.88
CA TYR A 44 -14.88 -8.11 -1.66
C TYR A 44 -13.83 -8.80 -2.52
N ARG A 45 -14.22 -9.51 -3.57
CA ARG A 45 -13.27 -10.08 -4.50
C ARG A 45 -12.71 -9.03 -5.46
N LEU A 46 -11.40 -9.11 -5.68
CA LEU A 46 -10.75 -8.34 -6.74
C LEU A 46 -11.32 -8.73 -8.10
N SER A 47 -11.85 -7.76 -8.85
CA SER A 47 -12.36 -8.00 -10.20
C SER A 47 -11.23 -8.29 -11.18
N ASN A 48 -11.54 -8.96 -12.29
CA ASN A 48 -10.56 -9.25 -13.34
C ASN A 48 -9.98 -7.98 -13.96
N ILE A 49 -10.76 -6.91 -14.07
CA ILE A 49 -10.31 -5.61 -14.59
C ILE A 49 -9.23 -5.04 -13.65
N LEU A 50 -9.51 -4.97 -12.35
CA LEU A 50 -8.57 -4.46 -11.37
C LEU A 50 -7.32 -5.35 -11.24
N ALA A 51 -7.49 -6.67 -11.35
CA ALA A 51 -6.38 -7.61 -11.38
C ALA A 51 -5.49 -7.41 -12.62
N GLY A 52 -6.08 -7.12 -13.77
CA GLY A 52 -5.35 -6.76 -14.99
C GLY A 52 -4.51 -5.49 -14.82
N ILE A 53 -5.09 -4.44 -14.21
CA ILE A 53 -4.38 -3.21 -13.86
C ILE A 53 -3.21 -3.51 -12.92
N GLY A 54 -3.44 -4.31 -11.86
CA GLY A 54 -2.39 -4.70 -10.91
C GLY A 54 -1.24 -5.44 -11.58
N ARG A 55 -1.53 -6.40 -12.46
CA ARG A 55 -0.50 -7.10 -13.22
C ARG A 55 0.36 -6.18 -14.08
N ALA A 56 -0.27 -5.23 -14.78
CA ALA A 56 0.46 -4.26 -15.60
C ALA A 56 1.38 -3.38 -14.74
N GLN A 57 0.93 -2.93 -13.58
CA GLN A 57 1.73 -2.12 -12.68
C GLN A 57 2.88 -2.90 -12.01
N LEU A 58 2.69 -4.19 -11.74
CA LEU A 58 3.76 -5.05 -11.20
C LEU A 58 4.94 -5.17 -12.17
N LEU A 59 4.72 -5.15 -13.47
CA LEU A 59 5.80 -5.24 -14.47
C LEU A 59 6.77 -4.05 -14.42
N VAL A 60 6.34 -2.91 -13.91
CA VAL A 60 7.14 -1.68 -13.82
C VAL A 60 7.40 -1.25 -12.37
N LEU A 61 7.11 -2.11 -11.39
CA LEU A 61 7.23 -1.77 -9.98
C LEU A 61 8.66 -1.36 -9.59
N ASP A 62 9.65 -2.13 -10.02
CA ASP A 62 11.05 -1.87 -9.67
C ASP A 62 11.55 -0.55 -10.26
N GLU A 63 11.14 -0.24 -11.48
CA GLU A 63 11.42 1.06 -12.12
C GLU A 63 10.79 2.19 -11.32
N ARG A 64 9.53 2.03 -10.87
CA ARG A 64 8.85 3.02 -10.04
C ARG A 64 9.53 3.23 -8.69
N VAL A 65 9.96 2.15 -8.05
CA VAL A 65 10.74 2.23 -6.79
C VAL A 65 12.05 2.96 -7.01
N LYS A 66 12.81 2.59 -8.05
CA LYS A 66 14.05 3.27 -8.42
C LYS A 66 13.83 4.77 -8.61
N ARG A 67 12.80 5.15 -9.39
CA ARG A 67 12.48 6.56 -9.63
C ARG A 67 12.11 7.32 -8.37
N LYS A 68 11.38 6.69 -7.44
CA LYS A 68 11.06 7.29 -6.13
C LYS A 68 12.31 7.52 -5.28
N ARG A 69 13.26 6.61 -5.31
CA ARG A 69 14.55 6.76 -4.62
C ARG A 69 15.38 7.91 -5.21
N GLU A 70 15.49 8.00 -6.53
CA GLU A 70 16.16 9.12 -7.21
C GLU A 70 15.53 10.48 -6.83
N ILE A 71 14.20 10.56 -6.71
CA ILE A 71 13.51 11.78 -6.27
C ILE A 71 13.89 12.11 -4.81
N PHE A 72 13.93 11.11 -3.93
CA PHE A 72 14.34 11.30 -2.54
C PHE A 72 15.78 11.83 -2.45
N ASP A 73 16.70 11.25 -3.20
CA ASP A 73 18.11 11.65 -3.23
C ASP A 73 18.27 13.11 -3.72
N LYS A 74 17.49 13.51 -4.74
CA LYS A 74 17.44 14.91 -5.20
C LYS A 74 16.96 15.87 -4.12
N TYR A 75 15.92 15.50 -3.35
CA TYR A 75 15.46 16.34 -2.23
C TYR A 75 16.56 16.52 -1.17
N ILE A 76 17.32 15.46 -0.88
CA ILE A 76 18.44 15.56 0.05
C ILE A 76 19.51 16.52 -0.50
N GLU A 77 19.88 16.39 -1.77
CA GLU A 77 20.89 17.24 -2.41
C GLU A 77 20.45 18.70 -2.44
N GLU A 78 19.24 18.99 -2.93
CA GLU A 78 18.75 20.36 -3.12
C GLU A 78 18.40 21.08 -1.80
N LEU A 79 18.13 20.35 -0.72
CA LEU A 79 17.78 20.91 0.59
C LEU A 79 18.89 20.71 1.64
N SER A 80 20.08 20.28 1.23
CA SER A 80 21.24 20.03 2.12
C SER A 80 21.65 21.26 2.93
N ASP A 81 21.50 22.45 2.37
CA ASP A 81 21.92 23.73 2.97
C ASP A 81 20.90 24.27 3.99
N ILE A 82 19.79 23.58 4.19
CA ILE A 82 18.75 24.01 5.14
C ILE A 82 18.92 23.29 6.48
N ASP A 83 19.56 23.94 7.43
CA ASP A 83 19.90 23.37 8.75
C ASP A 83 18.72 22.86 9.59
N ASN A 84 17.53 23.41 9.37
CA ASN A 84 16.34 23.11 10.15
C ASN A 84 15.57 21.89 9.64
N ILE A 85 16.02 21.24 8.58
CA ILE A 85 15.39 20.06 7.98
C ILE A 85 16.18 18.81 8.34
N GLN A 86 15.45 17.74 8.65
CA GLN A 86 15.98 16.40 8.79
C GLN A 86 15.13 15.41 8.02
N PHE A 87 15.73 14.72 7.06
CA PHE A 87 15.08 13.64 6.34
C PHE A 87 15.04 12.36 7.15
N LEU A 88 13.99 11.57 6.94
CA LEU A 88 13.90 10.23 7.51
C LEU A 88 14.81 9.28 6.71
N THR A 89 15.87 8.83 7.35
CA THR A 89 16.82 7.88 6.75
C THR A 89 16.34 6.43 6.91
N GLU A 90 16.89 5.54 6.10
CA GLU A 90 16.64 4.10 6.24
C GLU A 90 17.34 3.56 7.49
N GLY A 91 16.65 2.65 8.18
CA GLY A 91 17.25 1.90 9.26
C GLY A 91 18.25 0.84 8.73
N LYS A 92 19.05 0.30 9.63
CA LYS A 92 19.99 -0.77 9.29
C LYS A 92 19.21 -2.00 8.77
N ASN A 93 19.61 -2.51 7.61
CA ASN A 93 18.95 -3.65 6.93
C ASN A 93 17.52 -3.38 6.43
N ILE A 94 17.15 -2.12 6.22
CA ILE A 94 15.86 -1.74 5.66
C ILE A 94 16.08 -1.05 4.32
N ILE A 95 15.39 -1.54 3.29
CA ILE A 95 15.31 -0.89 1.98
C ILE A 95 13.91 -0.32 1.81
N SER A 96 13.79 1.00 1.90
CA SER A 96 12.51 1.70 1.69
C SER A 96 12.21 1.86 0.21
N ASN A 97 10.96 1.71 -0.17
CA ASN A 97 10.50 2.05 -1.52
C ASN A 97 10.36 3.56 -1.76
N ARG A 98 10.60 4.39 -0.72
CA ARG A 98 10.51 5.87 -0.79
C ARG A 98 9.18 6.36 -1.37
N TRP A 99 8.09 5.68 -1.06
CA TRP A 99 6.75 6.10 -1.51
C TRP A 99 6.49 7.58 -1.23
N LEU A 100 6.83 8.03 -0.02
CA LEU A 100 6.79 9.42 0.38
C LEU A 100 8.18 9.89 0.79
N THR A 101 8.54 11.12 0.44
CA THR A 101 9.69 11.83 1.00
C THR A 101 9.24 12.47 2.31
N THR A 102 9.72 11.93 3.43
CA THR A 102 9.35 12.39 4.77
C THR A 102 10.50 13.17 5.38
N LEU A 103 10.18 14.35 5.92
CA LEU A 103 11.12 15.19 6.64
C LEU A 103 10.48 15.73 7.93
N LYS A 104 11.31 16.12 8.88
CA LYS A 104 10.89 16.86 10.07
C LYS A 104 11.68 18.14 10.20
N PHE A 105 11.08 19.15 10.81
CA PHE A 105 11.76 20.39 11.19
C PHE A 105 12.40 20.21 12.58
N LYS A 106 13.64 20.63 12.74
CA LYS A 106 14.39 20.55 14.00
C LYS A 106 13.96 21.61 15.02
N SER A 107 13.33 22.70 14.60
CA SER A 107 12.89 23.78 15.46
C SER A 107 11.43 23.60 15.90
N ASN A 108 11.15 24.00 17.16
CA ASN A 108 9.79 24.05 17.74
C ASN A 108 8.94 25.21 17.21
N GLN A 109 9.35 25.89 16.13
CA GLN A 109 8.50 26.87 15.50
C GLN A 109 7.24 26.19 14.98
N LYS A 110 6.10 26.52 15.55
CA LYS A 110 4.79 26.12 15.05
C LYS A 110 4.65 26.68 13.64
N LEU A 111 4.89 25.85 12.64
CA LEU A 111 4.48 26.13 11.27
C LEU A 111 2.95 26.15 11.28
N GLY A 112 2.39 27.33 11.51
CA GLY A 112 0.95 27.53 11.40
C GLY A 112 0.57 27.35 9.94
N CYS A 113 -0.20 26.30 9.63
CA CYS A 113 -0.98 26.32 8.41
C CYS A 113 -1.88 27.55 8.50
N LYS A 114 -1.66 28.56 7.68
CA LYS A 114 -2.65 29.60 7.47
C LYS A 114 -3.92 28.88 7.00
N LYS A 115 -5.00 29.00 7.78
CA LYS A 115 -6.34 28.56 7.39
C LYS A 115 -6.80 29.33 6.18
#